data_48dff6816552b63c82fdf72d95ee2bf1
#
_entry.id   48dff6816552b63c82fdf72d95ee2bf1
#
_cell.length_a   1.000
_cell.length_b   1.000
_cell.length_c   1.000
_cell.angle_alpha   90.00
_cell.angle_beta   90.00
_cell.angle_gamma   90.00
#
_symmetry.space_group_name_H-M   'P 1'
#
loop_
_entity.id
_entity.type
_entity.pdbx_description
1 polymer ?
#
loop_
_entity_poly.entity_id
_entity_poly.type
_entity_poly.pdbx_seq_one_letter_code
_entity_poly.pdbx_strand_id
1 'polypeptide(L)'
;MAKKIEKIEDLPGVGEGAAKKLFDAGYKTLEQMAVASPMELKEIAGLGDGTADKAIKAARDALEMGFESADILAEKRKLVGRITTGSAELDTLIGGGIETQSITEVYGKMASGKSQWCFQTAVTVQLPKEQGGLEGACLYIDSENSFRPERVIQVAKKLGLDVDTVLKNIFVARAYNADHQMLLAEKAVDMIKEKNVKLLIVDSLMAQFRAEYVGRGTLAERQQKLNKHLRTLQKLAEMNNITVLVTNQVMSRPDILFGDPTAPVGGNIVGHATKTRLYLRKSKDEKRVAKLVDSPSLPDGEALYRITENGIEDA
;
A
#
# COMPACT_ATOMS: atom_id res chain seq x y z
N MET A 1 29.48 18.80 25.00
CA MET A 1 28.39 17.83 24.92
C MET A 1 27.78 17.95 23.54
N ALA A 2 27.64 16.86 22.76
CA ALA A 2 26.98 16.89 21.50
C ALA A 2 25.49 17.23 21.76
N LYS A 3 24.92 18.16 20.97
CA LYS A 3 23.50 18.53 21.10
C LYS A 3 22.65 17.28 20.79
N LYS A 4 21.74 16.92 21.68
CA LYS A 4 20.83 15.81 21.46
C LYS A 4 19.92 16.16 20.29
N ILE A 5 19.83 15.30 19.29
CA ILE A 5 18.98 15.48 18.12
C ILE A 5 17.63 14.85 18.43
N GLU A 6 16.60 15.68 18.58
CA GLU A 6 15.24 15.22 18.88
C GLU A 6 14.23 15.58 17.77
N LYS A 7 14.58 16.56 16.94
CA LYS A 7 13.73 17.06 15.87
C LYS A 7 14.53 17.48 14.65
N ILE A 8 13.85 17.75 13.53
CA ILE A 8 14.48 18.03 12.23
C ILE A 8 15.39 19.26 12.30
N GLU A 9 15.01 20.30 13.04
CA GLU A 9 15.79 21.53 13.21
C GLU A 9 17.10 21.33 13.96
N ASP A 10 17.25 20.22 14.66
CA ASP A 10 18.50 19.87 15.35
C ASP A 10 19.51 19.20 14.42
N LEU A 11 19.09 18.83 13.21
CA LEU A 11 19.97 18.14 12.25
C LEU A 11 21.05 19.09 11.70
N PRO A 12 22.28 18.61 11.50
CA PRO A 12 23.39 19.43 11.03
C PRO A 12 23.09 19.99 9.64
N GLY A 13 23.17 21.33 9.53
CA GLY A 13 22.94 22.07 8.29
C GLY A 13 21.48 22.28 7.91
N VAL A 14 20.55 21.88 8.77
CA VAL A 14 19.11 22.16 8.60
C VAL A 14 18.79 23.39 9.45
N GLY A 15 18.87 24.59 8.83
CA GLY A 15 18.42 25.82 9.47
C GLY A 15 16.89 26.00 9.34
N GLU A 16 16.34 27.00 10.05
CA GLU A 16 14.88 27.26 10.10
C GLU A 16 14.21 27.33 8.72
N GLY A 17 14.84 27.98 7.73
CA GLY A 17 14.32 28.10 6.38
C GLY A 17 14.26 26.76 5.62
N ALA A 18 15.25 25.88 5.83
CA ALA A 18 15.28 24.56 5.25
C ALA A 18 14.27 23.64 5.97
N ALA A 19 14.21 23.71 7.30
CA ALA A 19 13.25 22.96 8.09
C ALA A 19 11.81 23.29 7.68
N LYS A 20 11.47 24.57 7.49
CA LYS A 20 10.14 24.96 7.01
C LYS A 20 9.80 24.33 5.67
N LYS A 21 10.69 24.36 4.69
CA LYS A 21 10.48 23.73 3.38
C LYS A 21 10.32 22.22 3.49
N LEU A 22 11.09 21.57 4.37
CA LEU A 22 10.96 20.14 4.65
C LEU A 22 9.60 19.83 5.28
N PHE A 23 9.15 20.63 6.25
CA PHE A 23 7.82 20.49 6.85
C PHE A 23 6.69 20.64 5.83
N ASP A 24 6.77 21.67 4.97
CA ASP A 24 5.80 21.93 3.91
C ASP A 24 5.74 20.77 2.90
N ALA A 25 6.87 20.09 2.67
CA ALA A 25 6.98 18.93 1.82
C ALA A 25 6.66 17.59 2.52
N GLY A 26 6.22 17.64 3.79
CA GLY A 26 5.79 16.44 4.54
C GLY A 26 6.87 15.78 5.39
N TYR A 27 8.10 16.29 5.42
CA TYR A 27 9.15 15.79 6.33
C TYR A 27 8.95 16.41 7.72
N LYS A 28 8.32 15.68 8.63
CA LYS A 28 7.95 16.16 9.97
C LYS A 28 8.67 15.44 11.11
N THR A 29 9.35 14.33 10.81
CA THR A 29 10.00 13.49 11.83
C THR A 29 11.42 13.08 11.41
N LEU A 30 12.25 12.68 12.41
CA LEU A 30 13.59 12.17 12.14
C LEU A 30 13.57 10.89 11.31
N GLU A 31 12.58 10.03 11.49
CA GLU A 31 12.41 8.80 10.69
C GLU A 31 12.23 9.13 9.21
N GLN A 32 11.45 10.16 8.90
CA GLN A 32 11.27 10.60 7.52
C GLN A 32 12.58 11.11 6.93
N MET A 33 13.35 11.90 7.70
CA MET A 33 14.66 12.36 7.28
C MET A 33 15.67 11.21 7.10
N ALA A 34 15.66 10.23 7.99
CA ALA A 34 16.57 9.09 7.96
C ALA A 34 16.42 8.21 6.69
N VAL A 35 15.20 8.15 6.13
CA VAL A 35 14.88 7.38 4.90
C VAL A 35 14.80 8.23 3.63
N ALA A 36 15.06 9.54 3.72
CA ALA A 36 15.13 10.43 2.58
C ALA A 36 16.35 10.13 1.69
N SER A 37 16.30 10.52 0.43
CA SER A 37 17.48 10.55 -0.42
C SER A 37 18.12 11.94 -0.42
N PRO A 38 19.46 12.07 -0.57
CA PRO A 38 20.11 13.36 -0.68
C PRO A 38 19.56 14.23 -1.81
N MET A 39 19.24 13.60 -2.95
CA MET A 39 18.66 14.25 -4.11
C MET A 39 17.27 14.84 -3.81
N GLU A 40 16.45 14.12 -3.10
CA GLU A 40 15.11 14.55 -2.66
C GLU A 40 15.19 15.77 -1.73
N LEU A 41 16.11 15.77 -0.75
CA LEU A 41 16.30 16.89 0.16
C LEU A 41 16.90 18.13 -0.54
N LYS A 42 17.73 17.92 -1.56
CA LYS A 42 18.25 19.00 -2.40
C LYS A 42 17.14 19.68 -3.19
N GLU A 43 16.29 18.91 -3.85
CA GLU A 43 15.18 19.44 -4.64
C GLU A 43 14.15 20.19 -3.78
N ILE A 44 13.82 19.66 -2.61
CA ILE A 44 12.77 20.20 -1.73
C ILE A 44 13.28 21.41 -0.93
N ALA A 45 14.39 21.25 -0.22
CA ALA A 45 14.87 22.25 0.73
C ALA A 45 16.07 23.04 0.26
N GLY A 46 16.63 22.71 -0.91
CA GLY A 46 17.84 23.33 -1.45
C GLY A 46 19.09 22.98 -0.64
N LEU A 47 19.10 21.85 0.06
CA LEU A 47 20.28 21.37 0.81
C LEU A 47 21.35 20.93 -0.18
N GLY A 48 22.59 21.37 -0.01
CA GLY A 48 23.72 20.82 -0.76
C GLY A 48 23.94 19.34 -0.46
N ASP A 49 24.46 18.59 -1.44
CA ASP A 49 24.61 17.13 -1.35
C ASP A 49 25.31 16.69 -0.05
N GLY A 50 26.43 17.32 0.31
CA GLY A 50 27.16 17.03 1.55
C GLY A 50 26.41 17.40 2.83
N THR A 51 25.47 18.36 2.78
CA THR A 51 24.64 18.74 3.91
C THR A 51 23.48 17.77 4.07
N ALA A 52 22.86 17.40 2.96
CA ALA A 52 21.80 16.40 2.95
C ALA A 52 22.31 15.04 3.51
N ASP A 53 23.48 14.59 3.07
CA ASP A 53 24.09 13.36 3.58
C ASP A 53 24.36 13.41 5.08
N LYS A 54 24.89 14.55 5.58
CA LYS A 54 25.13 14.74 7.02
C LYS A 54 23.85 14.75 7.84
N ALA A 55 22.80 15.42 7.33
CA ALA A 55 21.50 15.47 8.00
C ALA A 55 20.85 14.07 8.06
N ILE A 56 20.87 13.33 6.95
CA ILE A 56 20.37 11.95 6.90
C ILE A 56 21.13 11.04 7.84
N LYS A 57 22.48 11.11 7.82
CA LYS A 57 23.32 10.33 8.72
C LYS A 57 23.02 10.65 10.18
N ALA A 58 22.95 11.91 10.52
CA ALA A 58 22.68 12.34 11.91
C ALA A 58 21.27 11.88 12.37
N ALA A 59 20.28 11.89 11.49
CA ALA A 59 18.95 11.35 11.79
C ALA A 59 19.00 9.84 12.03
N ARG A 60 19.75 9.08 11.22
CA ARG A 60 19.96 7.63 11.40
C ARG A 60 20.68 7.30 12.70
N ASP A 61 21.73 8.06 13.01
CA ASP A 61 22.50 7.88 14.25
C ASP A 61 21.63 8.21 15.48
N ALA A 62 20.81 9.26 15.42
CA ALA A 62 19.90 9.65 16.50
C ALA A 62 18.78 8.62 16.73
N LEU A 63 18.35 7.90 15.69
CA LEU A 63 17.36 6.84 15.73
C LEU A 63 17.99 5.45 15.95
N GLU A 64 19.30 5.38 16.13
CA GLU A 64 20.03 4.11 16.26
C GLU A 64 19.76 3.12 15.11
N MET A 65 19.57 3.67 13.88
CA MET A 65 19.31 2.87 12.68
C MET A 65 20.58 2.14 12.21
N GLY A 66 20.88 1.02 12.85
CA GLY A 66 22.01 0.17 12.54
C GLY A 66 21.59 -1.27 12.30
N PHE A 67 22.52 -2.19 12.48
CA PHE A 67 22.22 -3.62 12.52
C PHE A 67 21.50 -3.97 13.82
N GLU A 68 20.35 -4.62 13.70
CA GLU A 68 19.60 -5.16 14.82
C GLU A 68 19.71 -6.68 14.81
N SER A 69 19.66 -7.31 15.97
CA SER A 69 19.59 -8.76 16.06
C SER A 69 18.21 -9.27 15.64
N ALA A 70 18.15 -10.50 15.16
CA ALA A 70 16.90 -11.08 14.63
C ALA A 70 15.80 -11.23 15.70
N ASP A 71 16.14 -11.35 16.97
CA ASP A 71 15.20 -11.38 18.09
C ASP A 71 14.52 -10.02 18.29
N ILE A 72 15.26 -8.90 18.21
CA ILE A 72 14.70 -7.55 18.22
C ILE A 72 13.73 -7.36 17.05
N LEU A 73 14.14 -7.81 15.86
CA LEU A 73 13.27 -7.75 14.68
C LEU A 73 11.99 -8.61 14.86
N ALA A 74 12.11 -9.78 15.48
CA ALA A 74 10.95 -10.64 15.78
C ALA A 74 9.97 -9.94 16.73
N GLU A 75 10.46 -9.23 17.76
CA GLU A 75 9.59 -8.43 18.64
C GLU A 75 8.89 -7.27 17.89
N LYS A 76 9.62 -6.55 17.03
CA LYS A 76 9.04 -5.50 16.19
C LYS A 76 7.95 -6.05 15.24
N ARG A 77 8.14 -7.27 14.73
CA ARG A 77 7.13 -7.91 13.88
C ARG A 77 5.82 -8.27 14.60
N LYS A 78 5.80 -8.35 15.92
CA LYS A 78 4.55 -8.50 16.70
C LYS A 78 3.63 -7.27 16.60
N LEU A 79 4.19 -6.12 16.22
CA LEU A 79 3.42 -4.89 15.99
C LEU A 79 2.73 -4.85 14.62
N VAL A 80 3.06 -5.80 13.74
CA VAL A 80 2.43 -5.91 12.42
C VAL A 80 0.98 -6.37 12.59
N GLY A 81 0.05 -5.50 12.24
CA GLY A 81 -1.38 -5.81 12.23
C GLY A 81 -1.78 -6.58 10.97
N ARG A 82 -2.95 -7.20 11.02
CA ARG A 82 -3.55 -7.90 9.87
C ARG A 82 -5.02 -7.51 9.75
N ILE A 83 -5.46 -7.39 8.50
CA ILE A 83 -6.85 -7.12 8.16
C ILE A 83 -7.45 -8.39 7.56
N THR A 84 -8.52 -8.90 8.15
CA THR A 84 -9.25 -10.06 7.60
C THR A 84 -9.84 -9.74 6.24
N THR A 85 -9.80 -10.72 5.36
CA THR A 85 -10.47 -10.69 4.05
C THR A 85 -11.97 -10.99 4.14
N GLY A 86 -12.43 -11.48 5.29
CA GLY A 86 -13.79 -12.00 5.49
C GLY A 86 -13.97 -13.47 5.14
N SER A 87 -12.93 -14.15 4.67
CA SER A 87 -12.89 -15.58 4.41
C SER A 87 -11.75 -16.23 5.19
N ALA A 88 -12.06 -17.23 5.99
CA ALA A 88 -11.08 -17.95 6.80
C ALA A 88 -10.05 -18.69 5.95
N GLU A 89 -10.48 -19.22 4.81
CA GLU A 89 -9.61 -19.90 3.83
C GLU A 89 -8.59 -18.92 3.22
N LEU A 90 -9.04 -17.72 2.84
CA LEU A 90 -8.15 -16.68 2.31
C LEU A 90 -7.20 -16.16 3.38
N ASP A 91 -7.70 -15.92 4.59
CA ASP A 91 -6.88 -15.46 5.70
C ASP A 91 -5.80 -16.49 6.05
N THR A 92 -6.14 -17.77 6.06
CA THR A 92 -5.17 -18.85 6.24
C THR A 92 -4.11 -18.86 5.15
N LEU A 93 -4.51 -18.72 3.88
CA LEU A 93 -3.60 -18.64 2.73
C LEU A 93 -2.55 -17.53 2.87
N ILE A 94 -2.93 -16.39 3.43
CA ILE A 94 -2.05 -15.21 3.57
C ILE A 94 -1.54 -15.00 5.01
N GLY A 95 -1.62 -16.02 5.85
CA GLY A 95 -1.03 -16.01 7.19
C GLY A 95 -1.80 -15.18 8.21
N GLY A 96 -3.13 -15.11 8.09
CA GLY A 96 -4.03 -14.48 9.05
C GLY A 96 -4.61 -13.13 8.62
N GLY A 97 -4.47 -12.76 7.34
CA GLY A 97 -5.00 -11.51 6.78
C GLY A 97 -3.94 -10.64 6.11
N ILE A 98 -4.35 -9.51 5.57
CA ILE A 98 -3.48 -8.59 4.84
C ILE A 98 -2.62 -7.80 5.84
N GLU A 99 -1.30 -7.94 5.74
CA GLU A 99 -0.34 -7.33 6.69
C GLU A 99 -0.22 -5.81 6.56
N THR A 100 -0.03 -5.12 7.69
CA THR A 100 0.48 -3.74 7.71
C THR A 100 1.98 -3.71 7.36
N GLN A 101 2.55 -2.52 7.21
CA GLN A 101 3.95 -2.28 6.86
C GLN A 101 4.37 -2.91 5.52
N SER A 102 3.41 -3.13 4.64
CA SER A 102 3.67 -3.76 3.35
C SER A 102 2.66 -3.39 2.28
N ILE A 103 3.03 -3.63 1.03
CA ILE A 103 2.14 -3.56 -0.11
C ILE A 103 1.71 -4.99 -0.46
N THR A 104 0.40 -5.22 -0.49
CA THR A 104 -0.21 -6.44 -1.03
C THR A 104 -0.79 -6.16 -2.41
N GLU A 105 -0.41 -6.95 -3.40
CA GLU A 105 -0.95 -6.89 -4.76
C GLU A 105 -1.99 -7.99 -4.98
N VAL A 106 -3.18 -7.59 -5.43
CA VAL A 106 -4.23 -8.50 -5.89
C VAL A 106 -4.43 -8.27 -7.38
N TYR A 107 -4.13 -9.24 -8.23
CA TYR A 107 -4.20 -9.08 -9.67
C TYR A 107 -4.99 -10.22 -10.36
N GLY A 108 -5.48 -9.94 -11.56
CA GLY A 108 -6.25 -10.93 -12.33
C GLY A 108 -7.00 -10.31 -13.49
N LYS A 109 -7.65 -11.14 -14.29
CA LYS A 109 -8.47 -10.74 -15.43
C LYS A 109 -9.63 -9.84 -15.00
N MET A 110 -10.25 -9.16 -15.94
CA MET A 110 -11.49 -8.41 -15.69
C MET A 110 -12.53 -9.31 -15.01
N ALA A 111 -13.28 -8.75 -14.05
CA ALA A 111 -14.30 -9.46 -13.27
C ALA A 111 -13.78 -10.65 -12.44
N SER A 112 -12.47 -10.72 -12.14
CA SER A 112 -11.93 -11.75 -11.23
C SER A 112 -12.22 -11.47 -9.75
N GLY A 113 -12.66 -10.25 -9.39
CA GLY A 113 -13.05 -9.89 -8.03
C GLY A 113 -12.12 -8.91 -7.32
N LYS A 114 -11.13 -8.31 -8.01
CA LYS A 114 -10.15 -7.39 -7.41
C LYS A 114 -10.78 -6.25 -6.59
N SER A 115 -11.69 -5.49 -7.19
CA SER A 115 -12.37 -4.39 -6.48
C SER A 115 -13.26 -4.89 -5.34
N GLN A 116 -13.72 -6.14 -5.38
CA GLN A 116 -14.47 -6.74 -4.26
C GLN A 116 -13.59 -6.94 -3.03
N TRP A 117 -12.31 -7.30 -3.23
CA TRP A 117 -11.32 -7.30 -2.15
C TRP A 117 -11.14 -5.91 -1.55
N CYS A 118 -11.08 -4.88 -2.39
CA CYS A 118 -10.97 -3.49 -1.94
C CYS A 118 -12.18 -3.07 -1.10
N PHE A 119 -13.40 -3.34 -1.56
CA PHE A 119 -14.61 -2.99 -0.81
C PHE A 119 -14.73 -3.76 0.50
N GLN A 120 -14.43 -5.05 0.47
CA GLN A 120 -14.43 -5.89 1.67
C GLN A 120 -13.45 -5.36 2.71
N THR A 121 -12.19 -5.15 2.32
CA THR A 121 -11.14 -4.71 3.25
C THR A 121 -11.32 -3.28 3.73
N ALA A 122 -11.94 -2.39 2.93
CA ALA A 122 -12.32 -1.04 3.37
C ALA A 122 -13.33 -1.05 4.52
N VAL A 123 -14.15 -2.12 4.62
CA VAL A 123 -15.06 -2.33 5.74
C VAL A 123 -14.36 -3.07 6.88
N THR A 124 -13.68 -4.18 6.59
CA THR A 124 -13.11 -5.05 7.64
C THR A 124 -11.95 -4.39 8.39
N VAL A 125 -11.25 -3.41 7.81
CA VAL A 125 -10.23 -2.64 8.54
C VAL A 125 -10.81 -1.89 9.76
N GLN A 126 -12.10 -1.58 9.74
CA GLN A 126 -12.81 -0.86 10.80
C GLN A 126 -13.29 -1.77 11.94
N LEU A 127 -13.26 -3.09 11.76
CA LEU A 127 -13.60 -4.04 12.80
C LEU A 127 -12.67 -3.92 14.02
N PRO A 128 -13.13 -4.34 15.21
CA PRO A 128 -12.26 -4.57 16.35
C PRO A 128 -11.12 -5.55 16.01
N LYS A 129 -10.00 -5.42 16.71
CA LYS A 129 -8.82 -6.28 16.48
C LYS A 129 -9.13 -7.77 16.70
N GLU A 130 -9.97 -8.07 17.68
CA GLU A 130 -10.42 -9.42 18.01
C GLU A 130 -11.23 -10.06 16.87
N GLN A 131 -11.77 -9.24 15.98
CA GLN A 131 -12.50 -9.67 14.78
C GLN A 131 -11.68 -9.53 13.49
N GLY A 132 -10.37 -9.34 13.61
CA GLY A 132 -9.47 -9.23 12.47
C GLY A 132 -9.45 -7.86 11.79
N GLY A 133 -9.90 -6.80 12.48
CA GLY A 133 -9.77 -5.43 12.02
C GLY A 133 -8.59 -4.69 12.66
N LEU A 134 -8.49 -3.40 12.38
CA LEU A 134 -7.48 -2.50 12.95
C LEU A 134 -8.10 -1.24 13.58
N GLU A 135 -9.41 -1.20 13.73
CA GLU A 135 -10.16 -0.05 14.28
C GLU A 135 -9.82 1.27 13.59
N GLY A 136 -9.58 1.21 12.28
CA GLY A 136 -9.04 2.31 11.50
C GLY A 136 -9.85 2.66 10.26
N ALA A 137 -9.62 3.88 9.75
CA ALA A 137 -10.22 4.36 8.52
C ALA A 137 -9.48 3.82 7.28
N CYS A 138 -10.13 3.98 6.12
CA CYS A 138 -9.62 3.62 4.81
C CYS A 138 -9.47 4.85 3.92
N LEU A 139 -8.32 4.99 3.25
CA LEU A 139 -8.16 5.86 2.09
C LEU A 139 -8.28 5.00 0.81
N TYR A 140 -9.08 5.47 -0.14
CA TYR A 140 -9.32 4.77 -1.39
C TYR A 140 -8.99 5.68 -2.58
N ILE A 141 -7.93 5.37 -3.30
CA ILE A 141 -7.57 6.03 -4.56
C ILE A 141 -8.20 5.23 -5.70
N ASP A 142 -9.25 5.80 -6.31
CA ASP A 142 -10.00 5.20 -7.40
C ASP A 142 -9.51 5.73 -8.75
N SER A 143 -8.80 4.91 -9.51
CA SER A 143 -8.29 5.28 -10.84
C SER A 143 -9.19 4.85 -12.00
N GLU A 144 -10.17 3.97 -11.77
CA GLU A 144 -11.07 3.43 -12.79
C GLU A 144 -12.51 3.91 -12.64
N ASN A 145 -12.81 4.78 -11.65
CA ASN A 145 -14.18 5.21 -11.32
C ASN A 145 -15.09 4.02 -10.97
N SER A 146 -14.55 3.09 -10.20
CA SER A 146 -15.18 1.81 -9.90
C SER A 146 -15.74 1.71 -8.48
N PHE A 147 -15.49 2.69 -7.61
CA PHE A 147 -16.00 2.69 -6.25
C PHE A 147 -17.53 2.68 -6.21
N ARG A 148 -18.09 1.79 -5.39
CA ARG A 148 -19.54 1.60 -5.25
C ARG A 148 -19.93 1.59 -3.77
N PRO A 149 -20.47 2.71 -3.24
CA PRO A 149 -20.93 2.78 -1.86
C PRO A 149 -21.95 1.69 -1.51
N GLU A 150 -22.81 1.33 -2.47
CA GLU A 150 -23.83 0.30 -2.29
C GLU A 150 -23.22 -1.04 -1.90
N ARG A 151 -22.04 -1.34 -2.44
CA ARG A 151 -21.32 -2.57 -2.12
C ARG A 151 -20.72 -2.54 -0.71
N VAL A 152 -20.18 -1.41 -0.31
CA VAL A 152 -19.71 -1.17 1.06
C VAL A 152 -20.86 -1.32 2.06
N ILE A 153 -22.03 -0.76 1.75
CA ILE A 153 -23.25 -0.86 2.57
C ILE A 153 -23.66 -2.33 2.77
N GLN A 154 -23.64 -3.14 1.72
CA GLN A 154 -23.98 -4.57 1.81
C GLN A 154 -23.05 -5.30 2.80
N VAL A 155 -21.73 -5.12 2.64
CA VAL A 155 -20.72 -5.74 3.50
C VAL A 155 -20.87 -5.26 4.95
N ALA A 156 -21.06 -3.96 5.17
CA ALA A 156 -21.24 -3.39 6.51
C ALA A 156 -22.46 -3.97 7.23
N LYS A 157 -23.61 -4.06 6.53
CA LYS A 157 -24.83 -4.68 7.05
C LYS A 157 -24.63 -6.15 7.43
N LYS A 158 -23.92 -6.91 6.59
CA LYS A 158 -23.63 -8.33 6.86
C LYS A 158 -22.80 -8.49 8.13
N LEU A 159 -21.85 -7.58 8.37
CA LEU A 159 -20.99 -7.60 9.55
C LEU A 159 -21.63 -6.94 10.78
N GLY A 160 -22.89 -6.47 10.69
CA GLY A 160 -23.59 -5.83 11.79
C GLY A 160 -23.03 -4.46 12.20
N LEU A 161 -22.29 -3.81 11.29
CA LEU A 161 -21.70 -2.50 11.54
C LEU A 161 -22.69 -1.37 11.23
N ASP A 162 -22.54 -0.25 11.93
CA ASP A 162 -23.27 0.97 11.60
C ASP A 162 -22.81 1.54 10.25
N VAL A 163 -23.73 1.50 9.29
CA VAL A 163 -23.44 1.87 7.88
C VAL A 163 -22.96 3.30 7.75
N ASP A 164 -23.56 4.23 8.49
CA ASP A 164 -23.20 5.65 8.41
C ASP A 164 -21.79 5.89 8.93
N THR A 165 -21.40 5.23 10.00
CA THR A 165 -20.04 5.27 10.55
C THR A 165 -19.05 4.66 9.57
N VAL A 166 -19.37 3.50 8.99
CA VAL A 166 -18.49 2.83 8.01
C VAL A 166 -18.25 3.74 6.82
N LEU A 167 -19.30 4.34 6.24
CA LEU A 167 -19.15 5.22 5.08
C LEU A 167 -18.34 6.49 5.40
N LYS A 168 -18.52 7.09 6.59
CA LYS A 168 -17.76 8.27 7.03
C LYS A 168 -16.27 7.99 7.25
N ASN A 169 -15.89 6.74 7.49
CA ASN A 169 -14.50 6.31 7.69
C ASN A 169 -13.82 5.83 6.42
N ILE A 170 -14.47 5.91 5.26
CA ILE A 170 -13.87 5.61 3.96
C ILE A 170 -13.76 6.90 3.15
N PHE A 171 -12.53 7.35 2.94
CA PHE A 171 -12.24 8.58 2.20
C PHE A 171 -11.81 8.22 0.77
N VAL A 172 -12.63 8.58 -0.21
CA VAL A 172 -12.41 8.23 -1.61
C VAL A 172 -11.91 9.43 -2.40
N ALA A 173 -10.84 9.24 -3.15
CA ALA A 173 -10.34 10.23 -4.10
C ALA A 173 -10.20 9.63 -5.49
N ARG A 174 -10.78 10.28 -6.51
CA ARG A 174 -10.62 9.85 -7.90
C ARG A 174 -9.30 10.35 -8.47
N ALA A 175 -8.50 9.43 -9.00
CA ALA A 175 -7.30 9.77 -9.75
C ALA A 175 -7.63 9.91 -11.24
N TYR A 176 -7.32 11.07 -11.82
CA TYR A 176 -7.63 11.37 -13.22
C TYR A 176 -6.47 11.02 -14.17
N ASN A 177 -5.25 10.99 -13.66
CA ASN A 177 -4.04 10.64 -14.39
C ASN A 177 -2.96 10.10 -13.43
N ALA A 178 -1.83 9.63 -13.96
CA ALA A 178 -0.76 9.03 -13.18
C ALA A 178 -0.15 10.02 -12.18
N ASP A 179 0.10 11.26 -12.59
CA ASP A 179 0.67 12.28 -11.71
C ASP A 179 -0.31 12.65 -10.58
N HIS A 180 -1.62 12.71 -10.87
CA HIS A 180 -2.64 12.92 -9.84
C HIS A 180 -2.73 11.73 -8.87
N GLN A 181 -2.62 10.49 -9.35
CA GLN A 181 -2.55 9.30 -8.50
C GLN A 181 -1.35 9.36 -7.54
N MET A 182 -0.18 9.76 -8.04
CA MET A 182 1.02 9.95 -7.23
C MET A 182 0.84 11.05 -6.18
N LEU A 183 0.27 12.19 -6.58
CA LEU A 183 -0.02 13.31 -5.68
C LEU A 183 -0.99 12.92 -4.56
N LEU A 184 -2.03 12.14 -4.86
CA LEU A 184 -2.97 11.65 -3.86
C LEU A 184 -2.27 10.76 -2.82
N ALA A 185 -1.35 9.90 -3.24
CA ALA A 185 -0.55 9.09 -2.33
C ALA A 185 0.38 9.96 -1.46
N GLU A 186 1.02 10.98 -2.02
CA GLU A 186 1.85 11.93 -1.26
C GLU A 186 1.02 12.67 -0.19
N LYS A 187 -0.19 13.14 -0.53
CA LYS A 187 -1.11 13.81 0.39
C LYS A 187 -1.74 12.88 1.45
N ALA A 188 -1.67 11.57 1.26
CA ALA A 188 -2.22 10.61 2.23
C ALA A 188 -1.55 10.70 3.62
N VAL A 189 -0.31 11.20 3.69
CA VAL A 189 0.44 11.36 4.97
C VAL A 189 -0.35 12.12 6.03
N ASP A 190 -0.96 13.24 5.64
CA ASP A 190 -1.71 14.08 6.59
C ASP A 190 -2.99 13.38 7.04
N MET A 191 -3.73 12.80 6.10
CA MET A 191 -4.96 12.06 6.38
C MET A 191 -4.72 10.82 7.26
N ILE A 192 -3.60 10.12 7.06
CA ILE A 192 -3.25 8.93 7.86
C ILE A 192 -3.19 9.27 9.35
N LYS A 193 -2.58 10.41 9.70
CA LYS A 193 -2.46 10.84 11.10
C LYS A 193 -3.76 11.41 11.66
N GLU A 194 -4.46 12.25 10.88
CA GLU A 194 -5.67 12.93 11.33
C GLU A 194 -6.87 12.00 11.50
N LYS A 195 -7.00 10.99 10.65
CA LYS A 195 -8.18 10.15 10.54
C LYS A 195 -7.95 8.70 11.02
N ASN A 196 -6.85 8.42 11.71
CA ASN A 196 -6.50 7.06 12.13
C ASN A 196 -6.60 6.04 10.99
N VAL A 197 -6.04 6.38 9.81
CA VAL A 197 -6.07 5.49 8.65
C VAL A 197 -5.18 4.28 8.92
N LYS A 198 -5.69 3.09 8.62
CA LYS A 198 -4.98 1.81 8.71
C LYS A 198 -4.91 1.07 7.38
N LEU A 199 -5.63 1.55 6.37
CA LEU A 199 -5.65 0.96 5.03
C LEU A 199 -5.62 2.05 3.97
N LEU A 200 -4.69 1.93 3.03
CA LEU A 200 -4.64 2.70 1.78
C LEU A 200 -4.85 1.74 0.61
N ILE A 201 -5.88 1.99 -0.18
CA ILE A 201 -6.20 1.22 -1.39
C ILE A 201 -5.86 2.03 -2.64
N VAL A 202 -5.29 1.37 -3.65
CA VAL A 202 -5.13 1.94 -5.01
C VAL A 202 -5.77 0.97 -6.00
N ASP A 203 -6.95 1.31 -6.49
CA ASP A 203 -7.73 0.49 -7.44
C ASP A 203 -7.96 1.25 -8.76
N SER A 204 -7.16 0.97 -9.78
CA SER A 204 -6.02 0.05 -9.87
C SER A 204 -4.69 0.81 -9.99
N LEU A 205 -3.61 0.16 -9.57
CA LEU A 205 -2.26 0.73 -9.61
C LEU A 205 -1.84 1.18 -11.01
N MET A 206 -2.13 0.38 -12.04
CA MET A 206 -1.56 0.53 -13.37
C MET A 206 -2.47 1.20 -14.40
N ALA A 207 -3.74 1.47 -14.09
CA ALA A 207 -4.70 1.98 -15.09
C ALA A 207 -4.21 3.27 -15.73
N GLN A 208 -3.89 4.28 -14.93
CA GLN A 208 -3.47 5.59 -15.41
C GLN A 208 -2.08 5.53 -16.08
N PHE A 209 -1.13 4.79 -15.50
CA PHE A 209 0.20 4.61 -16.10
C PHE A 209 0.16 3.94 -17.48
N ARG A 210 -0.82 3.06 -17.74
CA ARG A 210 -1.01 2.45 -19.05
C ARG A 210 -1.68 3.37 -20.05
N ALA A 211 -2.61 4.18 -19.60
CA ALA A 211 -3.36 5.09 -20.44
C ALA A 211 -2.46 6.23 -20.98
N GLU A 212 -1.55 6.74 -20.16
CA GLU A 212 -0.71 7.88 -20.52
C GLU A 212 0.60 7.49 -21.21
N TYR A 213 1.24 6.44 -20.74
CA TYR A 213 2.55 6.03 -21.27
C TYR A 213 2.39 4.89 -22.28
N VAL A 214 2.06 5.26 -23.52
CA VAL A 214 1.82 4.32 -24.62
C VAL A 214 3.04 4.20 -25.50
N GLY A 215 3.38 2.96 -25.90
CA GLY A 215 4.49 2.67 -26.79
C GLY A 215 5.83 2.47 -26.08
N ARG A 216 6.83 2.05 -26.88
CA ARG A 216 8.16 1.69 -26.33
C ARG A 216 8.98 2.91 -25.91
N GLY A 217 8.78 4.06 -26.53
CA GLY A 217 9.53 5.28 -26.24
C GLY A 217 9.28 5.87 -24.85
N THR A 218 8.10 5.65 -24.28
CA THR A 218 7.70 6.16 -22.94
C THR A 218 7.91 5.13 -21.83
N LEU A 219 8.42 3.94 -22.15
CA LEU A 219 8.57 2.86 -21.18
C LEU A 219 9.49 3.23 -20.01
N ALA A 220 10.61 3.86 -20.26
CA ALA A 220 11.58 4.24 -19.23
C ALA A 220 10.97 5.26 -18.25
N GLU A 221 10.32 6.29 -18.76
CA GLU A 221 9.65 7.30 -17.96
C GLU A 221 8.52 6.68 -17.09
N ARG A 222 7.67 5.85 -17.70
CA ARG A 222 6.64 5.12 -16.97
C ARG A 222 7.23 4.31 -15.82
N GLN A 223 8.32 3.59 -16.06
CA GLN A 223 8.99 2.77 -15.07
C GLN A 223 9.58 3.61 -13.92
N GLN A 224 10.18 4.76 -14.23
CA GLN A 224 10.71 5.67 -13.20
C GLN A 224 9.60 6.23 -12.31
N LYS A 225 8.52 6.74 -12.90
CA LYS A 225 7.37 7.27 -12.16
C LYS A 225 6.69 6.19 -11.31
N LEU A 226 6.47 5.01 -11.88
CA LEU A 226 5.90 3.87 -11.16
C LEU A 226 6.76 3.46 -9.97
N ASN A 227 8.08 3.40 -10.15
CA ASN A 227 9.00 3.08 -9.07
C ASN A 227 8.97 4.15 -7.95
N LYS A 228 8.92 5.44 -8.32
CA LYS A 228 8.75 6.54 -7.35
C LYS A 228 7.43 6.37 -6.58
N HIS A 229 6.33 6.10 -7.28
CA HIS A 229 5.02 5.89 -6.66
C HIS A 229 5.01 4.71 -5.68
N LEU A 230 5.53 3.56 -6.08
CA LEU A 230 5.64 2.38 -5.22
C LEU A 230 6.50 2.63 -3.98
N ARG A 231 7.61 3.37 -4.13
CA ARG A 231 8.43 3.78 -2.97
C ARG A 231 7.66 4.69 -2.01
N THR A 232 6.85 5.62 -2.52
CA THR A 232 5.97 6.44 -1.68
C THR A 232 4.99 5.57 -0.91
N LEU A 233 4.31 4.64 -1.60
CA LEU A 233 3.37 3.71 -0.96
C LEU A 233 4.05 2.83 0.10
N GLN A 234 5.25 2.32 -0.19
CA GLN A 234 6.03 1.51 0.77
C GLN A 234 6.40 2.32 2.01
N LYS A 235 6.93 3.54 1.83
CA LYS A 235 7.23 4.45 2.95
C LYS A 235 5.99 4.73 3.80
N LEU A 236 4.84 4.98 3.18
CA LEU A 236 3.58 5.19 3.92
C LEU A 236 3.21 3.98 4.76
N ALA A 237 3.32 2.78 4.19
CA ALA A 237 3.02 1.53 4.89
C ALA A 237 3.91 1.32 6.11
N GLU A 238 5.23 1.41 5.94
CA GLU A 238 6.22 1.15 6.97
C GLU A 238 6.19 2.18 8.10
N MET A 239 6.23 3.47 7.74
CA MET A 239 6.37 4.55 8.73
C MET A 239 5.11 4.81 9.55
N ASN A 240 3.93 4.41 9.05
CA ASN A 240 2.67 4.65 9.74
C ASN A 240 1.98 3.36 10.22
N ASN A 241 2.64 2.22 10.07
CA ASN A 241 2.07 0.91 10.38
C ASN A 241 0.66 0.72 9.79
N ILE A 242 0.54 0.98 8.48
CA ILE A 242 -0.70 0.80 7.72
C ILE A 242 -0.54 -0.29 6.67
N THR A 243 -1.64 -0.81 6.20
CA THR A 243 -1.72 -1.71 5.05
C THR A 243 -1.84 -0.90 3.76
N VAL A 244 -1.11 -1.29 2.72
CA VAL A 244 -1.35 -0.81 1.36
C VAL A 244 -1.83 -1.98 0.51
N LEU A 245 -3.03 -1.86 -0.06
CA LEU A 245 -3.62 -2.83 -0.98
C LEU A 245 -3.70 -2.22 -2.37
N VAL A 246 -3.07 -2.87 -3.34
CA VAL A 246 -3.13 -2.44 -4.74
C VAL A 246 -3.79 -3.51 -5.60
N THR A 247 -4.65 -3.09 -6.51
CA THR A 247 -5.14 -4.00 -7.55
C THR A 247 -4.38 -3.80 -8.83
N ASN A 248 -4.27 -4.87 -9.63
CA ASN A 248 -3.60 -4.81 -10.90
C ASN A 248 -4.28 -5.69 -11.95
N GLN A 249 -4.14 -5.30 -13.20
CA GLN A 249 -4.64 -6.04 -14.35
C GLN A 249 -3.57 -7.02 -14.84
N VAL A 250 -3.97 -7.95 -15.69
CA VAL A 250 -3.07 -8.87 -16.38
C VAL A 250 -3.00 -8.54 -17.86
N MET A 251 -1.90 -8.93 -18.48
CA MET A 251 -1.69 -8.94 -19.94
C MET A 251 -1.41 -10.37 -20.39
N SER A 252 -1.77 -10.69 -21.63
CA SER A 252 -1.40 -11.95 -22.24
C SER A 252 0.08 -11.91 -22.66
N ARG A 253 0.76 -13.00 -22.42
CA ARG A 253 2.10 -13.30 -22.97
C ARG A 253 1.97 -14.36 -24.06
N PRO A 254 1.91 -13.96 -25.32
CA PRO A 254 1.70 -14.90 -26.43
C PRO A 254 2.90 -15.85 -26.68
N ASP A 255 4.04 -15.53 -26.08
CA ASP A 255 5.27 -16.34 -26.11
C ASP A 255 5.20 -17.58 -25.19
N ILE A 256 4.24 -17.63 -24.26
CA ILE A 256 4.02 -18.79 -23.38
C ILE A 256 3.07 -19.76 -24.05
N LEU A 257 3.62 -20.87 -24.56
CA LEU A 257 2.86 -21.91 -25.26
C LEU A 257 2.19 -22.93 -24.32
N PHE A 258 2.67 -23.07 -23.09
CA PHE A 258 2.15 -24.01 -22.09
C PHE A 258 1.94 -23.33 -20.74
N GLY A 259 0.83 -23.64 -20.08
CA GLY A 259 0.45 -23.04 -18.79
C GLY A 259 -0.41 -21.78 -18.92
N ASP A 260 -0.46 -20.95 -17.89
CA ASP A 260 -1.23 -19.69 -17.89
C ASP A 260 -0.40 -18.58 -18.55
N PRO A 261 -0.80 -18.08 -19.73
CA PRO A 261 -0.07 -17.04 -20.45
C PRO A 261 -0.29 -15.65 -19.85
N THR A 262 -0.94 -15.52 -18.70
CA THR A 262 -1.21 -14.23 -18.08
C THR A 262 -0.08 -13.77 -17.16
N ALA A 263 0.30 -12.50 -17.26
CA ALA A 263 1.24 -11.86 -16.36
C ALA A 263 0.66 -10.54 -15.84
N PRO A 264 0.98 -10.15 -14.59
CA PRO A 264 0.57 -8.86 -14.07
C PRO A 264 1.25 -7.73 -14.86
N VAL A 265 0.53 -6.63 -15.02
CA VAL A 265 1.06 -5.43 -15.66
C VAL A 265 2.06 -4.74 -14.72
N GLY A 266 3.08 -4.06 -15.29
CA GLY A 266 4.12 -3.37 -14.50
C GLY A 266 5.41 -4.17 -14.35
N GLY A 267 5.38 -5.48 -14.64
CA GLY A 267 6.57 -6.33 -14.67
C GLY A 267 7.27 -6.42 -13.31
N ASN A 268 8.60 -6.55 -13.35
CA ASN A 268 9.42 -6.78 -12.17
C ASN A 268 9.37 -5.63 -11.16
N ILE A 269 9.12 -4.39 -11.59
CA ILE A 269 9.07 -3.24 -10.65
C ILE A 269 7.94 -3.41 -9.64
N VAL A 270 6.74 -3.77 -10.09
CA VAL A 270 5.63 -4.06 -9.18
C VAL A 270 5.93 -5.32 -8.36
N GLY A 271 6.43 -6.37 -9.03
CA GLY A 271 6.76 -7.63 -8.37
C GLY A 271 7.74 -7.49 -7.19
N HIS A 272 8.77 -6.68 -7.35
CA HIS A 272 9.76 -6.46 -6.28
C HIS A 272 9.31 -5.48 -5.19
N ALA A 273 8.35 -4.61 -5.49
CA ALA A 273 7.83 -3.65 -4.52
C ALA A 273 6.70 -4.22 -3.65
N THR A 274 6.03 -5.26 -4.10
CA THR A 274 4.91 -5.89 -3.39
C THR A 274 5.38 -7.10 -2.61
N LYS A 275 5.00 -7.16 -1.32
CA LYS A 275 5.46 -8.21 -0.41
C LYS A 275 4.62 -9.50 -0.52
N THR A 276 3.31 -9.34 -0.73
CA THR A 276 2.38 -10.46 -0.92
C THR A 276 1.64 -10.26 -2.23
N ARG A 277 1.60 -11.30 -3.05
CA ARG A 277 1.01 -11.24 -4.40
C ARG A 277 0.01 -12.36 -4.60
N LEU A 278 -1.22 -11.97 -4.92
CA LEU A 278 -2.35 -12.87 -5.10
C LEU A 278 -2.89 -12.79 -6.53
N TYR A 279 -2.90 -13.91 -7.21
CA TYR A 279 -3.53 -14.07 -8.52
C TYR A 279 -4.96 -14.56 -8.37
N LEU A 280 -5.93 -13.77 -8.84
CA LEU A 280 -7.34 -14.10 -8.80
C LEU A 280 -7.84 -14.61 -10.14
N ARG A 281 -8.55 -15.73 -10.10
CA ARG A 281 -9.24 -16.32 -11.27
C ARG A 281 -10.63 -16.80 -10.92
N LYS A 282 -11.52 -16.79 -11.91
CA LYS A 282 -12.83 -17.44 -11.79
C LYS A 282 -12.65 -18.95 -11.82
N SER A 283 -13.49 -19.65 -11.09
CA SER A 283 -13.61 -21.10 -11.09
C SER A 283 -15.04 -21.50 -11.49
N LYS A 284 -15.35 -22.79 -11.42
CA LYS A 284 -16.69 -23.33 -11.62
C LYS A 284 -17.61 -22.93 -10.46
N ASP A 285 -18.92 -23.03 -10.66
CA ASP A 285 -19.95 -22.85 -9.64
C ASP A 285 -19.87 -21.49 -8.90
N GLU A 286 -19.60 -20.41 -9.67
CA GLU A 286 -19.45 -19.04 -9.17
C GLU A 286 -18.32 -18.85 -8.16
N LYS A 287 -17.54 -19.87 -7.89
CA LYS A 287 -16.36 -19.82 -7.03
C LYS A 287 -15.23 -19.04 -7.70
N ARG A 288 -14.34 -18.59 -6.89
CA ARG A 288 -13.06 -17.95 -7.27
C ARG A 288 -11.91 -18.65 -6.60
N VAL A 289 -10.77 -18.54 -7.22
CA VAL A 289 -9.50 -19.01 -6.67
C VAL A 289 -8.60 -17.80 -6.46
N ALA A 290 -8.06 -17.69 -5.27
CA ALA A 290 -6.90 -16.86 -5.01
C ALA A 290 -5.67 -17.78 -4.91
N LYS A 291 -4.66 -17.52 -5.74
CA LYS A 291 -3.37 -18.19 -5.68
C LYS A 291 -2.34 -17.25 -5.08
N LEU A 292 -1.70 -17.67 -4.01
CA LEU A 292 -0.51 -16.99 -3.48
C LEU A 292 0.66 -17.27 -4.43
N VAL A 293 1.14 -16.21 -5.07
CA VAL A 293 2.19 -16.31 -6.11
C VAL A 293 3.55 -15.91 -5.56
N ASP A 294 3.54 -15.04 -4.55
CA ASP A 294 4.78 -14.56 -3.93
C ASP A 294 4.50 -14.11 -2.49
N SER A 295 5.35 -14.55 -1.60
CA SER A 295 5.38 -14.15 -0.18
C SER A 295 6.75 -14.47 0.40
N PRO A 296 7.33 -13.58 1.24
CA PRO A 296 8.63 -13.83 1.86
C PRO A 296 8.60 -14.89 2.96
N SER A 297 7.42 -15.31 3.43
CA SER A 297 7.29 -16.16 4.62
C SER A 297 6.26 -17.28 4.50
N LEU A 298 5.48 -17.32 3.43
CA LEU A 298 4.42 -18.30 3.24
C LEU A 298 4.71 -19.18 2.02
N PRO A 299 4.37 -20.48 2.07
CA PRO A 299 4.50 -21.35 0.92
C PRO A 299 3.44 -21.00 -0.14
N ASP A 300 3.70 -21.42 -1.38
CA ASP A 300 2.71 -21.37 -2.45
C ASP A 300 1.44 -22.12 -2.04
N GLY A 301 0.29 -21.56 -2.41
CA GLY A 301 -1.00 -22.17 -2.10
C GLY A 301 -2.13 -21.53 -2.87
N GLU A 302 -3.30 -22.17 -2.79
CA GLU A 302 -4.55 -21.66 -3.37
C GLU A 302 -5.68 -21.79 -2.35
N ALA A 303 -6.58 -20.82 -2.34
CA ALA A 303 -7.82 -20.87 -1.58
C ALA A 303 -9.02 -20.63 -2.48
N LEU A 304 -10.12 -21.31 -2.19
CA LEU A 304 -11.40 -21.12 -2.83
C LEU A 304 -12.26 -20.16 -2.02
N TYR A 305 -12.96 -19.26 -2.69
CA TYR A 305 -13.86 -18.33 -2.05
C TYR A 305 -15.01 -17.93 -2.99
N ARG A 306 -16.03 -17.31 -2.45
CA ARG A 306 -17.16 -16.75 -3.20
C ARG A 306 -17.25 -15.26 -2.99
N ILE A 307 -17.85 -14.59 -3.98
CA ILE A 307 -18.30 -13.22 -3.86
C ILE A 307 -19.81 -13.25 -3.98
N THR A 308 -20.48 -12.97 -2.86
CA THR A 308 -21.93 -12.96 -2.74
C THR A 308 -22.42 -11.52 -2.55
N GLU A 309 -23.71 -11.32 -2.39
CA GLU A 309 -24.24 -10.01 -1.99
C GLU A 309 -23.76 -9.59 -0.58
N ASN A 310 -23.36 -10.54 0.25
CA ASN A 310 -22.86 -10.29 1.60
C ASN A 310 -21.37 -9.90 1.65
N GLY A 311 -20.64 -10.05 0.56
CA GLY A 311 -19.20 -9.80 0.52
C GLY A 311 -18.39 -10.99 0.04
N ILE A 312 -17.16 -11.10 0.54
CA ILE A 312 -16.27 -12.26 0.35
C ILE A 312 -16.58 -13.26 1.47
N GLU A 313 -16.79 -14.51 1.07
CA GLU A 313 -17.11 -15.62 1.97
C GLU A 313 -16.36 -16.89 1.53
N ASP A 314 -16.22 -17.85 2.42
CA ASP A 314 -15.69 -19.17 2.11
C ASP A 314 -16.55 -19.88 1.06
N ALA A 315 -15.98 -20.80 0.27
CA ALA A 315 -16.59 -21.39 -0.91
C ALA A 315 -17.44 -22.64 -0.60
#